data_7f7bfe20d2a89031432c8b8a5f35b793
#
_entry.id   7f7bfe20d2a89031432c8b8a5f35b793
#
_cell.length_a   1.000
_cell.length_b   1.000
_cell.length_c   1.000
_cell.angle_alpha   90.00
_cell.angle_beta   90.00
_cell.angle_gamma   90.00
#
_symmetry.space_group_name_H-M   'P 1'
#
loop_
_entity.id
_entity.type
_entity.pdbx_description
1 polymer ?
#
loop_
_entity_poly.entity_id
_entity_poly.type
_entity_poly.pdbx_seq_one_letter_code
_entity_poly.pdbx_strand_id
1 'polypeptide(L)'
;MNNINFFKKSILYEDNHLIIINKKPGELTQGDKTKDQTLGDKVKEYLKNKYNKPGNVYLGITHRLDRPTSGIIIFCKTSKSLTRLNKMFKENSIKKTYWAVVNKIDESEEVRLEDFLLKNNKQNKSYVKTDKNINAKKSVLYYKQILTLDKYSLLKIRLETGRHHQIRTQLSNKGKIGRASCRERV
;
A
#
# COMPACT_ATOMS: atom_id res chain seq x y z
N MET A 1 -0.65 -5.69 29.41
CA MET A 1 -1.56 -4.52 29.23
C MET A 1 -1.15 -3.49 28.17
N ASN A 2 0.08 -3.49 27.63
CA ASN A 2 0.57 -2.38 26.79
C ASN A 2 0.28 -2.47 25.29
N ASN A 3 0.01 -3.65 24.71
CA ASN A 3 -0.14 -3.79 23.26
C ASN A 3 -1.46 -3.22 22.70
N ILE A 4 -2.57 -3.33 23.42
CA ILE A 4 -3.88 -2.83 22.96
C ILE A 4 -3.93 -1.31 22.96
N ASN A 5 -3.34 -0.63 23.95
CA ASN A 5 -3.30 0.82 23.99
C ASN A 5 -2.40 1.41 22.90
N PHE A 6 -1.32 0.73 22.55
CA PHE A 6 -0.44 1.14 21.47
C PHE A 6 -1.09 0.95 20.09
N PHE A 7 -1.88 -0.11 19.91
CA PHE A 7 -2.65 -0.34 18.69
C PHE A 7 -3.76 0.70 18.48
N LYS A 8 -4.47 1.10 19.54
CA LYS A 8 -5.51 2.15 19.47
C LYS A 8 -5.01 3.46 18.85
N LYS A 9 -3.75 3.83 19.10
CA LYS A 9 -3.13 5.03 18.51
C LYS A 9 -2.94 4.95 17.00
N SER A 10 -2.99 3.77 16.40
CA SER A 10 -2.92 3.59 14.94
C SER A 10 -4.27 3.67 14.25
N ILE A 11 -5.38 3.67 15.00
CA ILE A 11 -6.74 3.78 14.45
C ILE A 11 -7.00 5.25 14.13
N LEU A 12 -7.22 5.55 12.85
CA LEU A 12 -7.53 6.89 12.36
C LEU A 12 -9.03 7.17 12.33
N TYR A 13 -9.83 6.14 12.08
CA TYR A 13 -11.28 6.23 11.98
C TYR A 13 -11.91 4.88 12.25
N GLU A 14 -13.08 4.86 12.87
CA GLU A 14 -13.89 3.67 13.05
C GLU A 14 -15.37 4.03 13.11
N ASP A 15 -16.19 3.34 12.31
CA ASP A 15 -17.64 3.38 12.37
C ASP A 15 -18.23 1.94 12.36
N ASN A 16 -19.52 1.81 12.06
CA ASN A 16 -20.19 0.51 11.99
C ASN A 16 -19.74 -0.34 10.79
N HIS A 17 -19.15 0.26 9.76
CA HIS A 17 -18.84 -0.36 8.47
C HIS A 17 -17.36 -0.47 8.18
N LEU A 18 -16.56 0.46 8.67
CA LEU A 18 -15.14 0.61 8.33
C LEU A 18 -14.29 0.75 9.59
N ILE A 19 -13.04 0.35 9.49
CA ILE A 19 -11.96 0.76 10.37
C ILE A 19 -10.73 1.11 9.54
N ILE A 20 -10.17 2.30 9.78
CA ILE A 20 -9.04 2.85 9.04
C ILE A 20 -7.83 2.91 9.97
N ILE A 21 -6.74 2.29 9.54
CA ILE A 21 -5.52 2.13 10.33
C ILE A 21 -4.34 2.81 9.64
N ASN A 22 -3.52 3.51 10.40
CA ASN A 22 -2.19 3.93 9.97
C ASN A 22 -1.21 2.78 10.21
N LYS A 23 -0.98 1.98 9.18
CA LYS A 23 -0.05 0.85 9.21
C LYS A 23 1.39 1.35 9.39
N LYS A 24 2.13 0.77 10.32
CA LYS A 24 3.56 1.05 10.51
C LYS A 24 4.43 0.27 9.53
N PRO A 25 5.65 0.77 9.25
CA PRO A 25 6.64 -0.03 8.52
C PRO A 25 6.93 -1.33 9.28
N GLY A 26 7.13 -2.42 8.55
CA GLY A 26 7.41 -3.74 9.13
C GLY A 26 6.17 -4.59 9.41
N GLU A 27 4.98 -4.00 9.52
CA GLU A 27 3.74 -4.75 9.71
C GLU A 27 3.24 -5.38 8.40
N LEU A 28 2.70 -6.60 8.49
CA LEU A 28 2.01 -7.27 7.39
C LEU A 28 0.54 -6.88 7.37
N THR A 29 0.01 -6.49 6.20
CA THR A 29 -1.42 -6.23 6.04
C THR A 29 -2.22 -7.53 6.09
N GLN A 30 -1.70 -8.59 5.45
CA GLN A 30 -2.31 -9.90 5.27
C GLN A 30 -1.23 -10.98 5.41
N GLY A 31 -1.64 -12.19 5.81
CA GLY A 31 -0.74 -13.32 6.00
C GLY A 31 0.11 -13.64 4.77
N ASP A 32 1.36 -13.98 5.02
CA ASP A 32 2.32 -14.47 4.06
C ASP A 32 2.97 -15.78 4.52
N LYS A 33 4.08 -16.17 3.92
CA LYS A 33 4.80 -17.41 4.25
C LYS A 33 5.46 -17.39 5.64
N THR A 34 5.64 -16.21 6.25
CA THR A 34 6.32 -16.05 7.55
C THR A 34 5.44 -16.45 8.73
N LYS A 35 4.12 -16.53 8.54
CA LYS A 35 3.11 -16.76 9.59
C LYS A 35 3.13 -15.72 10.72
N ASP A 36 3.77 -14.58 10.51
CA ASP A 36 3.75 -13.46 11.45
C ASP A 36 2.33 -12.94 11.64
N GLN A 37 2.01 -12.47 12.85
CA GLN A 37 0.74 -11.82 13.14
C GLN A 37 0.51 -10.62 12.20
N THR A 38 -0.61 -10.61 11.53
CA THR A 38 -0.95 -9.56 10.58
C THR A 38 -1.66 -8.38 11.24
N LEU A 39 -1.69 -7.25 10.54
CA LEU A 39 -2.50 -6.11 10.93
C LEU A 39 -4.00 -6.48 10.97
N GLY A 40 -4.45 -7.33 10.03
CA GLY A 40 -5.81 -7.87 10.03
C GLY A 40 -6.15 -8.66 11.29
N ASP A 41 -5.21 -9.47 11.80
CA ASP A 41 -5.41 -10.24 13.04
C ASP A 41 -5.49 -9.33 14.26
N LYS A 42 -4.63 -8.30 14.34
CA LYS A 42 -4.66 -7.28 15.40
C LYS A 42 -6.00 -6.51 15.40
N VAL A 43 -6.52 -6.18 14.21
CA VAL A 43 -7.82 -5.51 14.08
C VAL A 43 -8.95 -6.42 14.55
N LYS A 44 -8.95 -7.70 14.16
CA LYS A 44 -9.96 -8.67 14.61
C LYS A 44 -9.96 -8.83 16.12
N GLU A 45 -8.79 -8.95 16.71
CA GLU A 45 -8.61 -9.04 18.16
C GLU A 45 -9.13 -7.79 18.87
N TYR A 46 -8.77 -6.61 18.38
CA TYR A 46 -9.29 -5.33 18.88
C TYR A 46 -10.82 -5.25 18.83
N LEU A 47 -11.43 -5.58 17.68
CA LEU A 47 -12.87 -5.54 17.50
C LEU A 47 -13.60 -6.58 18.37
N LYS A 48 -13.00 -7.77 18.56
CA LYS A 48 -13.51 -8.81 19.43
C LYS A 48 -13.59 -8.32 20.87
N ASN A 49 -12.51 -7.74 21.38
CA ASN A 49 -12.40 -7.24 22.73
C ASN A 49 -13.30 -6.00 22.97
N LYS A 50 -13.29 -5.04 22.01
CA LYS A 50 -14.07 -3.80 22.13
C LYS A 50 -15.58 -4.04 22.21
N TYR A 51 -16.08 -5.02 21.43
CA TYR A 51 -17.51 -5.29 21.29
C TYR A 51 -17.96 -6.59 21.97
N ASN A 52 -17.10 -7.22 22.77
CA ASN A 52 -17.35 -8.52 23.45
C ASN A 52 -17.97 -9.55 22.50
N LYS A 53 -17.45 -9.64 21.26
CA LYS A 53 -18.02 -10.52 20.25
C LYS A 53 -17.69 -12.00 20.56
N PRO A 54 -18.68 -12.89 20.64
CA PRO A 54 -18.42 -14.32 20.69
C PRO A 54 -17.92 -14.79 19.30
N GLY A 55 -16.97 -15.73 19.29
CA GLY A 55 -16.50 -16.38 18.07
C GLY A 55 -15.61 -15.52 17.16
N ASN A 56 -15.68 -15.75 15.85
CA ASN A 56 -14.84 -15.12 14.85
C ASN A 56 -15.39 -13.75 14.42
N VAL A 57 -14.48 -12.79 14.30
CA VAL A 57 -14.82 -11.43 13.81
C VAL A 57 -14.60 -11.37 12.30
N TYR A 58 -15.64 -10.98 11.57
CA TYR A 58 -15.51 -10.70 10.15
C TYR A 58 -14.67 -9.45 9.92
N LEU A 59 -13.72 -9.53 8.97
CA LEU A 59 -12.91 -8.42 8.51
C LEU A 59 -12.58 -8.57 7.03
N GLY A 60 -13.10 -7.67 6.19
CA GLY A 60 -12.83 -7.62 4.76
C GLY A 60 -11.60 -6.76 4.47
N ILE A 61 -10.74 -7.24 3.58
CA ILE A 61 -9.51 -6.56 3.13
C ILE A 61 -9.70 -6.14 1.68
N THR A 62 -9.66 -4.84 1.39
CA THR A 62 -9.87 -4.28 0.05
C THR A 62 -8.56 -4.03 -0.70
N HIS A 63 -7.53 -3.66 0.02
CA HIS A 63 -6.20 -3.34 -0.51
C HIS A 63 -5.13 -3.65 0.53
N ARG A 64 -3.87 -3.58 0.10
CA ARG A 64 -2.74 -3.86 0.97
C ARG A 64 -1.58 -2.92 0.67
N LEU A 65 -0.74 -2.70 1.66
CA LEU A 65 0.57 -2.08 1.53
C LEU A 65 1.65 -3.15 1.75
N ASP A 66 2.78 -2.98 1.09
CA ASP A 66 3.94 -3.84 1.27
C ASP A 66 4.47 -3.74 2.72
N ARG A 67 5.15 -4.78 3.20
CA ARG A 67 5.67 -4.84 4.58
C ARG A 67 6.48 -3.60 4.99
N PRO A 68 7.45 -3.09 4.18
CA PRO A 68 8.22 -1.91 4.55
C PRO A 68 7.47 -0.59 4.42
N THR A 69 6.30 -0.59 3.75
CA THR A 69 5.49 0.60 3.49
C THR A 69 4.63 0.95 4.69
N SER A 70 4.61 2.21 5.09
CA SER A 70 3.65 2.76 6.07
C SER A 70 2.51 3.46 5.37
N GLY A 71 1.36 3.60 6.06
CA GLY A 71 0.26 4.41 5.55
C GLY A 71 -1.12 3.83 5.80
N ILE A 72 -2.11 4.36 5.10
CA ILE A 72 -3.52 4.10 5.36
C ILE A 72 -3.94 2.74 4.81
N ILE A 73 -4.52 1.91 5.68
CA ILE A 73 -5.23 0.68 5.31
C ILE A 73 -6.68 0.79 5.76
N ILE A 74 -7.60 0.48 4.84
CA ILE A 74 -9.03 0.45 5.10
C ILE A 74 -9.49 -1.00 5.20
N PHE A 75 -10.04 -1.36 6.34
CA PHE A 75 -10.70 -2.65 6.56
C PHE A 75 -12.21 -2.48 6.61
N CYS A 76 -12.94 -3.47 6.12
CA CYS A 76 -14.39 -3.52 6.13
C CYS A 76 -14.90 -4.39 7.26
N LYS A 77 -15.77 -3.83 8.11
CA LYS A 77 -16.41 -4.55 9.23
C LYS A 77 -17.65 -5.33 8.77
N THR A 78 -18.10 -5.13 7.51
CA THR A 78 -19.26 -5.81 6.91
C THR A 78 -18.99 -6.23 5.47
N SER A 79 -19.65 -7.30 5.00
CA SER A 79 -19.57 -7.74 3.60
C SER A 79 -20.10 -6.69 2.62
N LYS A 80 -21.14 -5.95 3.02
CA LYS A 80 -21.72 -4.87 2.20
C LYS A 80 -20.72 -3.74 1.95
N SER A 81 -19.97 -3.32 2.98
CA SER A 81 -18.92 -2.29 2.82
C SER A 81 -17.76 -2.83 1.97
N LEU A 82 -17.39 -4.10 2.13
CA LEU A 82 -16.36 -4.74 1.30
C LEU A 82 -16.73 -4.71 -0.19
N THR A 83 -17.96 -5.10 -0.53
CA THR A 83 -18.43 -5.09 -1.93
C THR A 83 -18.40 -3.69 -2.52
N ARG A 84 -18.87 -2.68 -1.76
CA ARG A 84 -18.86 -1.28 -2.22
C ARG A 84 -17.44 -0.75 -2.44
N LEU A 85 -16.54 -0.95 -1.47
CA LEU A 85 -15.16 -0.50 -1.60
C LEU A 85 -14.40 -1.22 -2.73
N ASN A 86 -14.61 -2.53 -2.90
CA ASN A 86 -14.03 -3.27 -4.01
C ASN A 86 -14.48 -2.71 -5.37
N LYS A 87 -15.75 -2.33 -5.49
CA LYS A 87 -16.28 -1.64 -6.68
C LYS A 87 -15.56 -0.31 -6.91
N MET A 88 -15.44 0.54 -5.88
CA MET A 88 -14.75 1.83 -5.97
C MET A 88 -13.26 1.67 -6.37
N PHE A 89 -12.56 0.67 -5.81
CA PHE A 89 -11.19 0.36 -6.22
C PHE A 89 -11.10 -0.09 -7.68
N LYS A 90 -12.04 -0.93 -8.13
CA LYS A 90 -12.10 -1.43 -9.52
C LYS A 90 -12.37 -0.31 -10.51
N GLU A 91 -13.23 0.62 -10.17
CA GLU A 91 -13.61 1.79 -10.98
C GLU A 91 -12.61 2.95 -10.88
N ASN A 92 -11.50 2.78 -10.13
CA ASN A 92 -10.52 3.83 -9.86
C ASN A 92 -11.09 5.13 -9.29
N SER A 93 -12.25 5.07 -8.62
CA SER A 93 -12.86 6.23 -7.97
C SER A 93 -12.13 6.65 -6.68
N ILE A 94 -11.26 5.79 -6.14
CA ILE A 94 -10.41 6.09 -4.99
C ILE A 94 -9.07 6.65 -5.46
N LYS A 95 -8.79 7.89 -5.10
CA LYS A 95 -7.51 8.53 -5.39
C LYS A 95 -6.44 8.02 -4.42
N LYS A 96 -5.38 7.41 -4.95
CA LYS A 96 -4.27 6.84 -4.18
C LYS A 96 -3.06 7.76 -4.33
N THR A 97 -2.66 8.38 -3.23
CA THR A 97 -1.47 9.25 -3.18
C THR A 97 -0.42 8.62 -2.30
N TYR A 98 0.82 8.61 -2.77
CA TYR A 98 1.97 8.07 -2.06
C TYR A 98 3.08 9.11 -2.00
N TRP A 99 3.95 8.97 -1.02
CA TRP A 99 5.21 9.69 -0.96
C TRP A 99 6.36 8.70 -1.06
N ALA A 100 7.37 9.03 -1.84
CA ALA A 100 8.59 8.24 -1.94
C ALA A 100 9.82 9.13 -1.85
N VAL A 101 10.79 8.68 -1.08
CA VAL A 101 12.13 9.27 -1.05
C VAL A 101 12.98 8.53 -2.06
N VAL A 102 13.58 9.27 -2.98
CA VAL A 102 14.43 8.76 -4.06
C VAL A 102 15.80 9.44 -4.02
N ASN A 103 16.77 8.94 -4.79
CA ASN A 103 18.01 9.68 -5.02
C ASN A 103 17.68 11.05 -5.62
N LYS A 104 18.52 12.03 -5.39
CA LYS A 104 18.32 13.38 -5.90
C LYS A 104 18.05 13.37 -7.39
N ILE A 105 16.96 14.03 -7.76
CA ILE A 105 16.56 14.31 -9.13
C ILE A 105 16.32 15.80 -9.28
N ASP A 106 16.31 16.28 -10.50
CA ASP A 106 15.99 17.66 -10.84
C ASP A 106 14.86 17.63 -11.90
N GLU A 107 13.62 17.57 -11.39
CA GLU A 107 12.42 17.49 -12.22
C GLU A 107 11.34 18.41 -11.65
N SER A 108 11.06 19.52 -12.35
CA SER A 108 10.10 20.53 -11.90
C SER A 108 8.65 20.18 -12.24
N GLU A 109 8.43 19.39 -13.29
CA GLU A 109 7.10 19.08 -13.80
C GLU A 109 6.58 17.72 -13.33
N GLU A 110 5.26 17.50 -13.48
CA GLU A 110 4.66 16.17 -13.23
C GLU A 110 5.05 15.22 -14.37
N VAL A 111 5.62 14.08 -14.01
CA VAL A 111 6.05 13.03 -14.94
C VAL A 111 5.05 11.89 -14.92
N ARG A 112 4.63 11.43 -16.09
CA ARG A 112 3.84 10.23 -16.28
C ARG A 112 4.74 9.06 -16.64
N LEU A 113 4.64 7.96 -15.89
CA LEU A 113 5.29 6.69 -16.21
C LEU A 113 4.24 5.66 -16.63
N GLU A 114 4.50 5.04 -17.78
CA GLU A 114 3.70 3.92 -18.28
C GLU A 114 4.64 2.79 -18.67
N ASP A 115 4.48 1.64 -18.03
CA ASP A 115 5.30 0.45 -18.26
C ASP A 115 4.42 -0.80 -18.20
N PHE A 116 4.93 -1.92 -18.72
CA PHE A 116 4.34 -3.24 -18.52
C PHE A 116 5.11 -3.98 -17.44
N LEU A 117 4.43 -4.35 -16.34
CA LEU A 117 5.04 -5.04 -15.21
C LEU A 117 4.69 -6.53 -15.19
N LEU A 118 5.72 -7.36 -15.09
CA LEU A 118 5.62 -8.81 -14.89
C LEU A 118 6.04 -9.16 -13.46
N LYS A 119 5.15 -9.82 -12.71
CA LYS A 119 5.46 -10.34 -11.38
C LYS A 119 6.17 -11.70 -11.48
N ASN A 120 7.32 -11.82 -10.85
CA ASN A 120 7.99 -13.10 -10.60
C ASN A 120 7.58 -13.59 -9.20
N ASN A 121 6.74 -14.62 -9.14
CA ASN A 121 6.24 -15.17 -7.88
C ASN A 121 7.33 -15.87 -7.06
N LYS A 122 8.32 -16.51 -7.70
CA LYS A 122 9.43 -17.20 -7.01
C LYS A 122 10.31 -16.22 -6.26
N GLN A 123 10.61 -15.07 -6.86
CA GLN A 123 11.47 -14.04 -6.28
C GLN A 123 10.68 -12.97 -5.51
N ASN A 124 9.35 -13.00 -5.54
CA ASN A 124 8.46 -11.96 -5.01
C ASN A 124 8.85 -10.54 -5.47
N LYS A 125 9.22 -10.41 -6.74
CA LYS A 125 9.65 -9.15 -7.37
C LYS A 125 8.84 -8.89 -8.64
N SER A 126 8.74 -7.62 -9.04
CA SER A 126 8.19 -7.22 -10.34
C SER A 126 9.29 -6.61 -11.19
N TYR A 127 9.19 -6.81 -12.49
CA TYR A 127 10.14 -6.33 -13.50
C TYR A 127 9.41 -5.60 -14.61
N VAL A 128 10.01 -4.55 -15.14
CA VAL A 128 9.55 -3.92 -16.37
C VAL A 128 9.88 -4.83 -17.54
N LYS A 129 8.93 -4.98 -18.45
CA LYS A 129 9.08 -5.68 -19.73
C LYS A 129 8.88 -4.70 -20.86
N THR A 130 9.75 -4.74 -21.84
CA THR A 130 9.70 -3.93 -23.06
C THR A 130 8.65 -4.44 -24.03
N ASP A 131 8.44 -5.78 -24.04
CA ASP A 131 7.47 -6.41 -24.92
C ASP A 131 6.13 -6.60 -24.21
N LYS A 132 5.04 -6.58 -24.98
CA LYS A 132 3.69 -6.95 -24.54
C LYS A 132 3.62 -8.45 -24.24
N ASN A 133 4.44 -8.93 -23.28
CA ASN A 133 4.35 -10.29 -22.79
C ASN A 133 2.93 -10.55 -22.28
N ILE A 134 2.31 -11.66 -22.66
CA ILE A 134 0.93 -12.06 -22.34
C ILE A 134 0.60 -11.88 -20.83
N ASN A 135 1.60 -12.05 -19.96
CA ASN A 135 1.43 -11.96 -18.51
C ASN A 135 1.84 -10.60 -17.91
N ALA A 136 2.39 -9.68 -18.70
CA ALA A 136 2.77 -8.37 -18.23
C ALA A 136 1.54 -7.45 -18.20
N LYS A 137 1.38 -6.68 -17.12
CA LYS A 137 0.21 -5.83 -16.91
C LYS A 137 0.59 -4.37 -17.05
N LYS A 138 -0.18 -3.63 -17.83
CA LYS A 138 -0.07 -2.17 -17.94
C LYS A 138 -0.10 -1.53 -16.55
N SER A 139 0.83 -0.62 -16.30
CA SER A 139 1.06 0.05 -15.03
C SER A 139 1.32 1.51 -15.26
N VAL A 140 0.48 2.38 -14.70
CA VAL A 140 0.54 3.83 -14.89
C VAL A 140 0.57 4.52 -13.55
N LEU A 141 1.52 5.43 -13.39
CA LEU A 141 1.61 6.37 -12.27
C LEU A 141 2.03 7.75 -12.76
N TYR A 142 1.76 8.74 -11.92
CA TYR A 142 2.25 10.11 -12.08
C TYR A 142 3.05 10.46 -10.84
N TYR A 143 4.15 11.16 -10.99
CA TYR A 143 4.86 11.72 -9.85
C TYR A 143 5.27 13.16 -10.08
N LYS A 144 5.37 13.90 -9.00
CA LYS A 144 5.91 15.26 -8.96
C LYS A 144 6.88 15.36 -7.81
N GLN A 145 8.04 15.96 -8.05
CA GLN A 145 8.97 16.32 -6.99
C GLN A 145 8.37 17.45 -6.16
N ILE A 146 8.33 17.27 -4.84
CA ILE A 146 7.74 18.25 -3.90
C ILE A 146 8.77 18.81 -2.92
N LEU A 147 9.94 18.16 -2.80
CA LEU A 147 11.04 18.64 -1.97
C LEU A 147 12.37 18.10 -2.50
N THR A 148 13.39 18.95 -2.52
CA THR A 148 14.78 18.59 -2.80
C THR A 148 15.58 18.70 -1.52
N LEU A 149 16.35 17.64 -1.21
CA LEU A 149 17.34 17.60 -0.14
C LEU A 149 18.73 17.44 -0.77
N ASP A 150 19.78 17.47 0.04
CA ASP A 150 21.16 17.39 -0.46
C ASP A 150 21.41 16.17 -1.35
N LYS A 151 21.00 14.98 -0.88
CA LYS A 151 21.22 13.69 -1.56
C LYS A 151 19.94 13.02 -2.05
N TYR A 152 18.78 13.54 -1.69
CA TYR A 152 17.49 12.91 -1.93
C TYR A 152 16.46 13.89 -2.45
N SER A 153 15.43 13.38 -3.08
CA SER A 153 14.21 14.10 -3.42
C SER A 153 12.99 13.38 -2.86
N LEU A 154 12.00 14.15 -2.43
CA LEU A 154 10.69 13.64 -2.02
C LEU A 154 9.73 13.78 -3.19
N LEU A 155 9.11 12.66 -3.58
CA LEU A 155 8.12 12.60 -4.64
C LEU A 155 6.72 12.42 -4.07
N LYS A 156 5.76 13.17 -4.58
CA LYS A 156 4.33 12.89 -4.47
C LYS A 156 3.91 12.07 -5.68
N ILE A 157 3.32 10.91 -5.45
CA ILE A 157 2.99 9.93 -6.48
C ILE A 157 1.48 9.67 -6.46
N ARG A 158 0.87 9.72 -7.65
CA ARG A 158 -0.54 9.36 -7.86
C ARG A 158 -0.60 8.09 -8.71
N LEU A 159 -1.20 7.04 -8.16
CA LEU A 159 -1.38 5.77 -8.86
C LEU A 159 -2.69 5.75 -9.65
N GLU A 160 -2.60 5.48 -10.94
CA GLU A 160 -3.76 5.11 -11.77
C GLU A 160 -4.00 3.60 -11.67
N THR A 161 -2.95 2.81 -11.65
CA THR A 161 -3.02 1.35 -11.44
C THR A 161 -2.36 0.96 -10.11
N GLY A 162 -2.68 -0.23 -9.58
CA GLY A 162 -2.12 -0.75 -8.33
C GLY A 162 -1.48 -2.13 -8.53
N ARG A 163 -0.33 -2.22 -9.23
CA ARG A 163 0.38 -3.47 -9.45
C ARG A 163 1.34 -3.77 -8.31
N HIS A 164 1.70 -5.04 -8.17
CA HIS A 164 2.67 -5.49 -7.18
C HIS A 164 4.01 -4.76 -7.34
N HIS A 165 4.51 -4.13 -6.27
CA HIS A 165 5.74 -3.32 -6.23
C HIS A 165 5.81 -2.21 -7.29
N GLN A 166 4.67 -1.69 -7.77
CA GLN A 166 4.62 -0.80 -8.95
C GLN A 166 5.53 0.41 -8.82
N ILE A 167 5.37 1.22 -7.77
CA ILE A 167 6.15 2.44 -7.56
C ILE A 167 7.64 2.12 -7.55
N ARG A 168 8.03 1.13 -6.74
CA ARG A 168 9.41 0.71 -6.60
C ARG A 168 10.00 0.27 -7.93
N THR A 169 9.27 -0.56 -8.69
CA THR A 169 9.75 -1.10 -9.96
C THR A 169 9.89 -0.01 -11.03
N GLN A 170 8.88 0.85 -11.19
CA GLN A 170 8.91 1.90 -12.21
C GLN A 170 9.97 2.97 -11.92
N LEU A 171 10.08 3.43 -10.66
CA LEU A 171 11.09 4.42 -10.29
C LEU A 171 12.51 3.83 -10.37
N SER A 172 12.72 2.58 -9.97
CA SER A 172 14.00 1.89 -10.11
C SER A 172 14.41 1.72 -11.58
N ASN A 173 13.48 1.40 -12.46
CA ASN A 173 13.74 1.28 -13.90
C ASN A 173 14.16 2.60 -14.54
N LYS A 174 13.77 3.72 -13.96
CA LYS A 174 14.21 5.06 -14.37
C LYS A 174 15.49 5.54 -13.66
N GLY A 175 16.19 4.63 -12.95
CA GLY A 175 17.44 4.98 -12.23
C GLY A 175 17.23 5.89 -11.01
N LYS A 176 15.98 6.14 -10.59
CA LYS A 176 15.66 7.09 -9.52
C LYS A 176 15.77 6.50 -8.12
N ILE A 177 15.74 5.17 -8.00
CA ILE A 177 15.91 4.45 -6.74
C ILE A 177 17.14 3.56 -6.88
N GLY A 178 18.19 3.82 -6.09
CA GLY A 178 19.25 2.87 -5.85
C GLY A 178 18.72 1.66 -5.06
N ARG A 179 19.58 0.83 -4.47
CA ARG A 179 19.19 -0.32 -3.62
C ARG A 179 18.36 0.06 -2.38
N ALA A 180 17.98 1.31 -2.22
CA ALA A 180 17.38 1.87 -1.03
C ALA A 180 15.86 1.61 -0.94
N SER A 181 15.45 1.43 0.26
CA SER A 181 14.08 1.32 0.75
C SER A 181 13.20 2.48 0.29
N CYS A 182 12.22 2.19 -0.55
CA CYS A 182 11.07 3.06 -0.70
C CYS A 182 10.33 3.10 0.65
N ARG A 183 10.42 4.21 1.37
CA ARG A 183 9.51 4.50 2.48
C ARG A 183 8.33 5.24 1.88
N GLU A 184 7.28 4.51 1.61
CA GLU A 184 6.02 5.10 1.20
C GLU A 184 5.32 5.65 2.45
N ARG A 185 4.94 6.92 2.42
CA ARG A 185 3.98 7.50 3.35
C ARG A 185 2.71 7.77 2.55
N VAL A 186 1.61 7.21 2.99
CA VAL A 186 0.25 7.56 2.56
C VAL A 186 -0.38 8.45 3.61
#